data_920ba154018cbe5f0fab348dddaa847b
#
_entry.id   920ba154018cbe5f0fab348dddaa847b
#
_cell.length_a   1.000
_cell.length_b   1.000
_cell.length_c   1.000
_cell.angle_alpha   90.00
_cell.angle_beta   90.00
_cell.angle_gamma   90.00
#
_symmetry.space_group_name_H-M   'P 1'
#
loop_
_entity.id
_entity.type
_entity.pdbx_description
1 polymer ?
#
loop_
_entity_poly.entity_id
_entity_poly.type
_entity_poly.pdbx_seq_one_letter_code
_entity_poly.pdbx_strand_id
1 'polypeptide(L)'
;MTKVIDFKTKRMLASHRRKQKIKEKINNCDWVSDEIVKVINKSLKKKIDAFDISMALTDITVQFVHDLAPNTACGQHMLLTAMQEQMDIQMHEEYEDE
;
A
#
# COMPACT_ATOMS: atom_id res chain seq x y z
N MET A 1 -22.40 -0.25 -20.32
CA MET A 1 -22.60 -0.33 -21.73
C MET A 1 -22.36 0.99 -22.42
N THR A 2 -21.46 1.00 -23.37
CA THR A 2 -21.03 2.26 -23.97
C THR A 2 -21.77 2.53 -25.26
N LYS A 3 -22.50 3.62 -25.28
CA LYS A 3 -23.07 4.17 -26.50
C LYS A 3 -22.09 5.15 -27.10
N VAL A 4 -22.33 5.53 -28.35
CA VAL A 4 -21.56 6.57 -28.98
C VAL A 4 -21.79 7.86 -28.18
N ILE A 5 -20.72 8.44 -27.72
CA ILE A 5 -20.76 9.60 -26.86
C ILE A 5 -19.92 10.69 -27.48
N ASP A 6 -20.30 11.95 -27.24
CA ASP A 6 -19.51 13.06 -27.75
C ASP A 6 -18.16 13.15 -27.00
N PHE A 7 -17.29 13.99 -27.50
CA PHE A 7 -15.93 14.10 -26.96
C PHE A 7 -15.89 14.53 -25.50
N LYS A 8 -16.83 15.38 -25.09
CA LYS A 8 -16.94 15.86 -23.71
C LYS A 8 -17.33 14.72 -22.76
N THR A 9 -18.28 13.89 -23.17
CA THR A 9 -18.74 12.75 -22.38
C THR A 9 -17.64 11.71 -22.25
N LYS A 10 -16.84 11.47 -23.31
CA LYS A 10 -15.70 10.56 -23.25
C LYS A 10 -14.68 11.02 -22.21
N ARG A 11 -14.41 12.33 -22.10
CA ARG A 11 -13.50 12.85 -21.08
C ARG A 11 -14.04 12.61 -19.68
N MET A 12 -15.33 12.82 -19.48
CA MET A 12 -15.99 12.58 -18.19
C MET A 12 -15.89 11.11 -17.79
N LEU A 13 -16.13 10.20 -18.73
CA LEU A 13 -16.04 8.76 -18.49
C LEU A 13 -14.61 8.35 -18.17
N ALA A 14 -13.62 8.88 -18.88
CA ALA A 14 -12.22 8.57 -18.61
C ALA A 14 -11.81 9.05 -17.21
N SER A 15 -12.23 10.24 -16.81
CA SER A 15 -11.98 10.78 -15.48
C SER A 15 -12.63 9.93 -14.40
N HIS A 16 -13.87 9.50 -14.62
CA HIS A 16 -14.59 8.63 -13.69
C HIS A 16 -13.90 7.28 -13.53
N ARG A 17 -13.43 6.68 -14.63
CA ARG A 17 -12.68 5.41 -14.59
C ARG A 17 -11.38 5.54 -13.81
N ARG A 18 -10.67 6.66 -13.96
CA ARG A 18 -9.44 6.91 -13.19
C ARG A 18 -9.73 6.98 -11.69
N LYS A 19 -10.79 7.69 -11.30
CA LYS A 19 -11.19 7.79 -9.90
C LYS A 19 -11.55 6.43 -9.33
N GLN A 20 -12.26 5.60 -10.09
CA GLN A 20 -12.61 4.25 -9.66
C GLN A 20 -11.40 3.36 -9.48
N LYS A 21 -10.43 3.41 -10.39
CA LYS A 21 -9.19 2.64 -10.29
C LYS A 21 -8.39 3.00 -9.05
N ILE A 22 -8.30 4.29 -8.74
CA ILE A 22 -7.63 4.76 -7.53
C ILE A 22 -8.35 4.24 -6.30
N LYS A 23 -9.67 4.32 -6.28
CA LYS A 23 -10.50 3.84 -5.17
C LYS A 23 -10.34 2.33 -4.96
N GLU A 24 -10.31 1.55 -6.04
CA GLU A 24 -10.08 0.11 -5.97
C GLU A 24 -8.70 -0.21 -5.39
N LYS A 25 -7.66 0.52 -5.79
CA LYS A 25 -6.31 0.34 -5.25
C LYS A 25 -6.26 0.61 -3.75
N ILE A 26 -6.91 1.67 -3.29
CA ILE A 26 -6.98 1.99 -1.87
C ILE A 26 -7.69 0.88 -1.12
N ASN A 27 -8.82 0.39 -1.64
CA ASN A 27 -9.57 -0.70 -1.02
C ASN A 27 -8.74 -1.97 -0.95
N ASN A 28 -7.96 -2.28 -1.99
CA ASN A 28 -7.10 -3.46 -2.00
C ASN A 28 -5.98 -3.35 -0.97
N CYS A 29 -5.36 -2.18 -0.86
CA CYS A 29 -4.34 -1.94 0.16
C CYS A 29 -4.92 -2.08 1.57
N ASP A 30 -6.12 -1.55 1.80
CA ASP A 30 -6.80 -1.66 3.09
C ASP A 30 -7.10 -3.11 3.43
N TRP A 31 -7.57 -3.88 2.45
CA TRP A 31 -7.84 -5.30 2.66
C TRP A 31 -6.57 -6.06 3.06
N VAL A 32 -5.47 -5.83 2.33
CA VAL A 32 -4.19 -6.47 2.64
C VAL A 32 -3.71 -6.07 4.03
N SER A 33 -3.80 -4.79 4.35
CA SER A 33 -3.39 -4.29 5.67
C SER A 33 -4.21 -4.93 6.78
N ASP A 34 -5.53 -5.05 6.60
CA ASP A 34 -6.40 -5.69 7.59
C ASP A 34 -6.03 -7.15 7.81
N GLU A 35 -5.73 -7.87 6.73
CA GLU A 35 -5.31 -9.28 6.83
C GLU A 35 -3.97 -9.42 7.56
N ILE A 36 -3.02 -8.52 7.28
CA ILE A 36 -1.73 -8.51 7.98
C ILE A 36 -1.92 -8.24 9.47
N VAL A 37 -2.78 -7.28 9.82
CA VAL A 37 -3.09 -6.98 11.22
C VAL A 37 -3.67 -8.21 11.93
N LYS A 38 -4.54 -8.97 11.27
CA LYS A 38 -5.08 -10.21 11.83
C LYS A 38 -3.98 -11.21 12.14
N VAL A 39 -3.01 -11.36 11.23
CA VAL A 39 -1.87 -12.28 11.46
C VAL A 39 -1.01 -11.78 12.61
N ILE A 40 -0.75 -10.48 12.68
CA ILE A 40 0.02 -9.90 13.78
C ILE A 40 -0.67 -10.18 15.12
N ASN A 41 -1.97 -9.92 15.21
CA ASN A 41 -2.74 -10.14 16.44
C ASN A 41 -2.77 -11.60 16.84
N LYS A 42 -2.91 -12.49 15.87
CA LYS A 42 -2.87 -13.94 16.11
C LYS A 42 -1.50 -14.36 16.65
N SER A 43 -0.44 -13.82 16.10
CA SER A 43 0.93 -14.10 16.54
C SER A 43 1.17 -13.60 17.96
N LEU A 44 0.68 -12.42 18.29
CA LEU A 44 0.79 -11.86 19.64
C LEU A 44 0.02 -12.71 20.64
N LYS A 45 -1.14 -13.25 20.28
CA LYS A 45 -1.90 -14.17 21.14
C LYS A 45 -1.14 -15.45 21.40
N LYS A 46 -0.32 -15.90 20.46
CA LYS A 46 0.56 -17.07 20.64
C LYS A 46 1.81 -16.72 21.44
N LYS A 47 1.93 -15.50 21.92
CA LYS A 47 3.07 -14.99 22.71
C LYS A 47 4.37 -14.95 21.92
N ILE A 48 4.28 -14.76 20.60
CA ILE A 48 5.46 -14.54 19.78
C ILE A 48 5.93 -13.10 20.02
N ASP A 49 7.24 -12.94 20.16
CA ASP A 49 7.85 -11.62 20.41
C ASP A 49 7.53 -10.66 19.25
N ALA A 50 7.12 -9.44 19.60
CA ALA A 50 6.82 -8.41 18.61
C ALA A 50 8.01 -8.11 17.70
N PHE A 51 9.23 -8.19 18.22
CA PHE A 51 10.43 -8.00 17.40
C PHE A 51 10.54 -9.08 16.33
N ASP A 52 10.28 -10.34 16.68
CA ASP A 52 10.32 -11.43 15.72
C ASP A 52 9.25 -11.29 14.65
N ILE A 53 8.06 -10.82 15.01
CA ILE A 53 6.99 -10.53 14.05
C ILE A 53 7.43 -9.44 13.09
N SER A 54 8.02 -8.37 13.61
CA SER A 54 8.51 -7.26 12.82
C SER A 54 9.59 -7.71 11.83
N MET A 55 10.53 -8.54 12.27
CA MET A 55 11.59 -9.07 11.40
C MET A 55 11.04 -9.95 10.29
N ALA A 56 10.05 -10.78 10.59
CA ALA A 56 9.41 -11.63 9.59
C ALA A 56 8.69 -10.79 8.54
N LEU A 57 7.96 -9.76 8.95
CA LEU A 57 7.26 -8.88 8.03
C LEU A 57 8.23 -8.13 7.13
N THR A 58 9.32 -7.65 7.70
CA THR A 58 10.36 -6.93 6.94
C THR A 58 10.99 -7.85 5.90
N ASP A 59 11.34 -9.06 6.30
CA ASP A 59 11.96 -10.04 5.41
C ASP A 59 11.06 -10.38 4.22
N ILE A 60 9.79 -10.66 4.49
CA ILE A 60 8.82 -10.97 3.45
C ILE A 60 8.62 -9.76 2.51
N THR A 61 8.53 -8.57 3.07
CA THR A 61 8.36 -7.34 2.28
C THR A 61 9.54 -7.13 1.35
N VAL A 62 10.76 -7.29 1.85
CA VAL A 62 11.96 -7.13 1.04
C VAL A 62 12.00 -8.15 -0.09
N GLN A 63 11.72 -9.42 0.20
CA GLN A 63 11.70 -10.46 -0.81
C GLN A 63 10.64 -10.21 -1.88
N PHE A 64 9.45 -9.82 -1.46
CA PHE A 64 8.35 -9.55 -2.38
C PHE A 64 8.68 -8.39 -3.32
N VAL A 65 9.20 -7.30 -2.78
CA VAL A 65 9.59 -6.12 -3.60
C VAL A 65 10.73 -6.47 -4.54
N HIS A 66 11.70 -7.26 -4.07
CA HIS A 66 12.79 -7.73 -4.91
C HIS A 66 12.28 -8.53 -6.12
N ASP A 67 11.28 -9.40 -5.91
CA ASP A 67 10.71 -10.20 -6.98
C ASP A 67 9.91 -9.35 -7.99
N LEU A 68 9.29 -8.26 -7.52
CA LEU A 68 8.52 -7.37 -8.38
C LEU A 68 9.41 -6.42 -9.19
N ALA A 69 10.54 -6.02 -8.63
CA ALA A 69 11.41 -5.02 -9.25
C ALA A 69 12.28 -5.66 -10.34
N PRO A 70 12.60 -4.92 -11.41
CA PRO A 70 13.46 -5.44 -12.48
C PRO A 70 14.90 -5.69 -12.03
N ASN A 71 15.36 -5.03 -10.98
CA ASN A 71 16.70 -5.24 -10.42
C ASN A 71 16.74 -4.79 -8.96
N THR A 72 17.83 -5.11 -8.28
CA THR A 72 17.99 -4.82 -6.84
C THR A 72 17.94 -3.31 -6.54
N ALA A 73 18.58 -2.50 -7.39
CA ALA A 73 18.60 -1.05 -7.19
C ALA A 73 17.18 -0.45 -7.26
N CYS A 74 16.37 -0.90 -8.22
CA CYS A 74 14.97 -0.46 -8.31
C CYS A 74 14.16 -0.91 -7.10
N GLY A 75 14.37 -2.13 -6.63
CA GLY A 75 13.71 -2.65 -5.44
C GLY A 75 14.03 -1.82 -4.20
N GLN A 76 15.30 -1.49 -4.00
CA GLN A 76 15.73 -0.62 -2.90
C GLN A 76 15.08 0.76 -2.99
N HIS A 77 15.06 1.34 -4.18
CA HIS A 77 14.44 2.65 -4.39
C HIS A 77 12.95 2.63 -4.05
N MET A 78 12.23 1.62 -4.48
CA MET A 78 10.80 1.45 -4.18
C MET A 78 10.56 1.37 -2.67
N LEU A 79 11.34 0.56 -1.97
CA LEU A 79 11.22 0.40 -0.52
C LEU A 79 11.53 1.69 0.22
N LEU A 80 12.62 2.34 -0.12
CA LEU A 80 13.03 3.59 0.55
C LEU A 80 12.01 4.69 0.31
N THR A 81 11.49 4.82 -0.90
CA THR A 81 10.47 5.80 -1.24
C THR A 81 9.19 5.56 -0.44
N ALA A 82 8.72 4.31 -0.39
CA ALA A 82 7.52 3.96 0.35
C ALA A 82 7.69 4.21 1.85
N MET A 83 8.83 3.84 2.40
CA MET A 83 9.13 4.07 3.83
C MET A 83 9.15 5.57 4.15
N GLN A 84 9.79 6.36 3.30
CA GLN A 84 9.88 7.80 3.50
C GLN A 84 8.50 8.45 3.45
N GLU A 85 7.66 8.06 2.49
CA GLU A 85 6.30 8.57 2.40
C GLU A 85 5.49 8.27 3.66
N GLN A 86 5.59 7.05 4.19
CA GLN A 86 4.87 6.66 5.39
C GLN A 86 5.37 7.42 6.62
N MET A 87 6.68 7.61 6.73
CA MET A 87 7.24 8.38 7.82
C MET A 87 6.83 9.84 7.76
N ASP A 88 6.79 10.42 6.56
CA ASP A 88 6.36 11.81 6.38
C ASP A 88 4.89 11.98 6.79
N ILE A 89 4.03 11.02 6.44
CA ILE A 89 2.63 11.04 6.85
C ILE A 89 2.51 11.00 8.36
N GLN A 90 3.23 10.11 9.02
CA GLN A 90 3.21 10.00 10.49
C GLN A 90 3.72 11.25 11.16
N MET A 91 4.79 11.85 10.66
CA MET A 91 5.29 13.12 11.19
C MET A 91 4.25 14.21 11.07
N HIS A 92 3.55 14.28 9.95
CA HIS A 92 2.47 15.26 9.75
C HIS A 92 1.35 15.08 10.77
N GLU A 93 0.94 13.85 11.01
CA GLU A 93 -0.09 13.54 12.01
C GLU A 93 0.34 13.93 13.41
N GLU A 94 1.59 13.67 13.76
CA GLU A 94 2.13 14.04 15.07
C GLU A 94 2.12 15.56 15.28
N TYR A 95 2.46 16.34 14.26
CA TYR A 95 2.47 17.79 14.36
C TYR A 95 1.07 18.40 14.32
N GLU A 96 0.14 17.80 13.65
CA GLU A 96 -1.24 18.31 13.59
C GLU A 96 -2.01 18.07 14.89
N ASP A 97 -1.65 17.06 15.66
CA ASP A 97 -2.27 16.74 16.94
C ASP A 97 -1.87 17.71 18.06
N GLU A 98 -0.91 18.57 17.80
CA GLU A 98 -0.56 19.64 18.72
C GLU A 98 -1.42 20.89 18.49
#